data_4f761cfde09aa5013eb4e3972260ebf9
#
_entry.id   4f761cfde09aa5013eb4e3972260ebf9
#
_cell.length_a   1.000
_cell.length_b   1.000
_cell.length_c   1.000
_cell.angle_alpha   90.00
_cell.angle_beta   90.00
_cell.angle_gamma   90.00
#
_symmetry.space_group_name_H-M   'P 1'
#
loop_
_entity.id
_entity.type
_entity.pdbx_description
1 polymer ?
#
loop_
_entity_poly.entity_id
_entity_poly.type
_entity_poly.pdbx_seq_one_letter_code
_entity_poly.pdbx_strand_id
1 'polypeptide(L)'
;MNKAVAKPDEVLSTLNGLIETCRDGQKGFADAHEKIQHAEIREFCLEQSRNRARFVGELQQEVQHLGGDPENTGSASAVLHRAWINLKSALGAGDRSIIAACENGEDSAVSEYRKALEQNLPANLRSVIEQQYLTIQQAHDRTKQMRDSLDPENRL
;
A
#
# COMPACT_ATOMS: atom_id res chain seq x y z
N MET A 1 -15.46 27.62 7.92
CA MET A 1 -15.81 26.80 9.10
C MET A 1 -14.85 25.64 9.21
N ASN A 2 -14.28 25.46 10.39
CA ASN A 2 -13.36 24.35 10.62
C ASN A 2 -14.14 23.06 10.81
N LYS A 3 -13.72 22.01 10.12
CA LYS A 3 -14.27 20.67 10.36
C LYS A 3 -13.89 20.23 11.76
N ALA A 4 -14.82 19.58 12.44
CA ALA A 4 -14.50 18.97 13.72
C ALA A 4 -13.43 17.89 13.54
N VAL A 5 -12.52 17.76 14.52
CA VAL A 5 -11.52 16.69 14.52
C VAL A 5 -12.24 15.34 14.53
N ALA A 6 -11.77 14.39 13.73
CA ALA A 6 -12.36 13.05 13.64
C ALA A 6 -12.35 12.39 15.04
N LYS A 7 -13.41 11.63 15.33
CA LYS A 7 -13.55 10.92 16.60
C LYS A 7 -12.49 9.83 16.74
N PRO A 8 -12.01 9.52 17.95
CA PRO A 8 -10.99 8.48 18.16
C PRO A 8 -11.33 7.14 17.53
N ASP A 9 -12.59 6.71 17.61
CA ASP A 9 -13.00 5.42 17.01
C ASP A 9 -12.92 5.44 15.50
N GLU A 10 -13.26 6.55 14.88
CA GLU A 10 -13.15 6.73 13.43
C GLU A 10 -11.69 6.73 13.00
N VAL A 11 -10.83 7.39 13.77
CA VAL A 11 -9.39 7.44 13.51
C VAL A 11 -8.79 6.05 13.62
N LEU A 12 -9.14 5.29 14.67
CA LEU A 12 -8.67 3.91 14.86
C LEU A 12 -9.09 3.02 13.70
N SER A 13 -10.34 3.14 13.26
CA SER A 13 -10.84 2.37 12.11
C SER A 13 -10.03 2.69 10.85
N THR A 14 -9.75 3.97 10.63
CA THR A 14 -8.93 4.40 9.48
C THR A 14 -7.53 3.82 9.56
N LEU A 15 -6.89 3.90 10.73
CA LEU A 15 -5.54 3.35 10.92
C LEU A 15 -5.51 1.85 10.68
N ASN A 16 -6.49 1.13 11.20
CA ASN A 16 -6.58 -0.32 11.00
C ASN A 16 -6.75 -0.67 9.53
N GLY A 17 -7.54 0.10 8.80
CA GLY A 17 -7.68 -0.06 7.34
C GLY A 17 -6.37 0.17 6.60
N LEU A 18 -5.62 1.20 6.96
CA LEU A 18 -4.32 1.48 6.34
C LEU A 18 -3.29 0.41 6.67
N ILE A 19 -3.32 -0.14 7.90
CA ILE A 19 -2.45 -1.25 8.28
C ILE A 19 -2.71 -2.46 7.38
N GLU A 20 -3.98 -2.81 7.17
CA GLU A 20 -4.33 -3.92 6.28
C GLU A 20 -3.90 -3.66 4.84
N THR A 21 -4.08 -2.44 4.36
CA THR A 21 -3.62 -2.02 3.03
C THR A 21 -2.12 -2.22 2.90
N CYS A 22 -1.34 -1.81 3.90
CA CYS A 22 0.10 -1.95 3.90
C CYS A 22 0.54 -3.42 4.02
N ARG A 23 -0.16 -4.23 4.80
CA ARG A 23 0.13 -5.67 4.91
C ARG A 23 -0.10 -6.37 3.58
N ASP A 24 -1.18 -6.06 2.88
CA ASP A 24 -1.43 -6.61 1.55
C ASP A 24 -0.31 -6.22 0.58
N GLY A 25 0.11 -4.96 0.61
CA GLY A 25 1.21 -4.48 -0.22
C GLY A 25 2.52 -5.15 0.12
N GLN A 26 2.83 -5.30 1.41
CA GLN A 26 4.03 -5.98 1.88
C GLN A 26 4.10 -7.41 1.33
N LYS A 27 3.03 -8.16 1.49
CA LYS A 27 2.95 -9.54 1.01
C LYS A 27 3.01 -9.61 -0.50
N GLY A 28 2.25 -8.75 -1.17
CA GLY A 28 2.18 -8.76 -2.63
C GLY A 28 3.53 -8.45 -3.27
N PHE A 29 4.22 -7.43 -2.79
CA PHE A 29 5.54 -7.09 -3.32
C PHE A 29 6.59 -8.14 -2.97
N ALA A 30 6.48 -8.79 -1.80
CA ALA A 30 7.39 -9.89 -1.44
C ALA A 30 7.21 -11.08 -2.38
N ASP A 31 5.96 -11.44 -2.68
CA ASP A 31 5.67 -12.53 -3.61
C ASP A 31 6.15 -12.19 -5.03
N ALA A 32 5.94 -10.94 -5.46
CA ALA A 32 6.42 -10.47 -6.76
C ALA A 32 7.94 -10.52 -6.86
N HIS A 33 8.64 -10.08 -5.80
CA HIS A 33 10.10 -10.11 -5.75
C HIS A 33 10.65 -11.50 -6.03
N GLU A 34 10.01 -12.54 -5.53
CA GLU A 34 10.50 -13.91 -5.71
C GLU A 34 10.38 -14.41 -7.15
N LYS A 35 9.47 -13.85 -7.94
CA LYS A 35 9.17 -14.36 -9.28
C LYS A 35 9.63 -13.47 -10.41
N ILE A 36 9.84 -12.19 -10.17
CA ILE A 36 10.31 -11.26 -11.19
C ILE A 36 11.75 -11.58 -11.54
N GLN A 37 12.05 -11.61 -12.83
CA GLN A 37 13.38 -11.96 -13.34
C GLN A 37 14.24 -10.73 -13.62
N HIS A 38 13.64 -9.62 -14.00
CA HIS A 38 14.37 -8.36 -14.26
C HIS A 38 14.94 -7.83 -12.96
N ALA A 39 16.27 -7.72 -12.87
CA ALA A 39 16.98 -7.43 -11.62
C ALA A 39 16.54 -6.12 -10.98
N GLU A 40 16.41 -5.04 -11.75
CA GLU A 40 16.02 -3.73 -11.23
C GLU A 40 14.60 -3.74 -10.67
N ILE A 41 13.69 -4.44 -11.34
CA ILE A 41 12.29 -4.54 -10.90
C ILE A 41 12.20 -5.42 -9.66
N ARG A 42 13.00 -6.49 -9.58
CA ARG A 42 13.09 -7.31 -8.37
C ARG A 42 13.48 -6.49 -7.15
N GLU A 43 14.52 -5.66 -7.30
CA GLU A 43 14.99 -4.80 -6.22
C GLU A 43 13.92 -3.80 -5.80
N PHE A 44 13.22 -3.23 -6.76
CA PHE A 44 12.11 -2.32 -6.48
C PHE A 44 11.04 -3.02 -5.63
N CYS A 45 10.65 -4.23 -6.01
CA CYS A 45 9.62 -4.98 -5.26
C CYS A 45 10.07 -5.28 -3.84
N LEU A 46 11.33 -5.65 -3.64
CA LEU A 46 11.87 -5.89 -2.30
C LEU A 46 11.84 -4.63 -1.47
N GLU A 47 12.26 -3.51 -2.05
CA GLU A 47 12.23 -2.21 -1.38
C GLU A 47 10.82 -1.82 -0.96
N GLN A 48 9.83 -2.01 -1.85
CA GLN A 48 8.44 -1.70 -1.52
C GLN A 48 7.90 -2.59 -0.42
N SER A 49 8.23 -3.87 -0.42
CA SER A 49 7.84 -4.76 0.65
C SER A 49 8.37 -4.29 2.00
N ARG A 50 9.65 -3.90 2.05
CA ARG A 50 10.28 -3.36 3.26
C ARG A 50 9.64 -2.04 3.70
N ASN A 51 9.35 -1.15 2.77
CA ASN A 51 8.69 0.12 3.08
C ASN A 51 7.32 -0.10 3.69
N ARG A 52 6.54 -1.04 3.16
CA ARG A 52 5.20 -1.34 3.68
C ARG A 52 5.26 -1.95 5.07
N ALA A 53 6.26 -2.80 5.35
CA ALA A 53 6.48 -3.32 6.69
C ALA A 53 6.77 -2.20 7.68
N ARG A 54 7.60 -1.23 7.28
CA ARG A 54 7.88 -0.05 8.10
C ARG A 54 6.63 0.77 8.37
N PHE A 55 5.80 0.97 7.34
CA PHE A 55 4.55 1.73 7.49
C PHE A 55 3.60 1.05 8.45
N VAL A 56 3.50 -0.28 8.41
CA VAL A 56 2.69 -1.03 9.37
C VAL A 56 3.14 -0.71 10.79
N GLY A 57 4.45 -0.75 11.05
CA GLY A 57 4.99 -0.43 12.38
C GLY A 57 4.69 0.99 12.82
N GLU A 58 4.83 1.97 11.92
CA GLU A 58 4.51 3.37 12.21
C GLU A 58 3.04 3.56 12.55
N LEU A 59 2.16 2.92 11.77
CA LEU A 59 0.72 3.01 11.99
C LEU A 59 0.31 2.30 13.29
N GLN A 60 0.93 1.18 13.61
CA GLN A 60 0.68 0.47 14.87
C GLN A 60 1.05 1.32 16.08
N GLN A 61 2.13 2.10 16.00
CA GLN A 61 2.49 3.03 17.06
C GLN A 61 1.41 4.10 17.25
N GLU A 62 0.84 4.59 16.16
CA GLU A 62 -0.25 5.58 16.25
C GLU A 62 -1.51 4.97 16.86
N VAL A 63 -1.82 3.71 16.52
CA VAL A 63 -2.93 2.98 17.16
C VAL A 63 -2.71 2.90 18.67
N GLN A 64 -1.49 2.55 19.08
CA GLN A 64 -1.13 2.44 20.51
C GLN A 64 -1.26 3.79 21.21
N HIS A 65 -0.81 4.88 20.61
CA HIS A 65 -0.93 6.22 21.16
C HIS A 65 -2.38 6.63 21.40
N LEU A 66 -3.31 6.11 20.60
CA LEU A 66 -4.73 6.40 20.73
C LEU A 66 -5.44 5.43 21.68
N GLY A 67 -4.70 4.54 22.34
CA GLY A 67 -5.25 3.57 23.27
C GLY A 67 -5.88 2.35 22.62
N GLY A 68 -5.69 2.16 21.32
CA GLY A 68 -6.14 0.97 20.61
C GLY A 68 -5.18 -0.19 20.76
N ASP A 69 -5.59 -1.34 20.25
CA ASP A 69 -4.76 -2.56 20.25
C ASP A 69 -4.08 -2.71 18.89
N PRO A 70 -2.74 -2.51 18.80
CA PRO A 70 -2.04 -2.61 17.53
C PRO A 70 -1.99 -4.02 16.96
N GLU A 71 -2.31 -5.04 17.76
CA GLU A 71 -2.40 -6.44 17.32
C GLU A 71 -3.74 -6.76 16.67
N ASN A 72 -4.78 -6.00 17.03
CA ASN A 72 -6.14 -6.23 16.54
C ASN A 72 -6.50 -5.19 15.49
N THR A 73 -6.17 -5.48 14.26
CA THR A 73 -6.44 -4.58 13.14
C THR A 73 -7.84 -4.75 12.55
N GLY A 74 -8.67 -5.58 13.21
CA GLY A 74 -9.99 -5.89 12.70
C GLY A 74 -9.96 -6.93 11.59
N SER A 75 -11.14 -7.28 11.08
CA SER A 75 -11.22 -8.21 9.95
C SER A 75 -10.72 -7.49 8.70
N ALA A 76 -9.79 -8.11 7.99
CA ALA A 76 -9.31 -7.60 6.72
C ALA A 76 -10.50 -7.39 5.78
N SER A 77 -10.57 -6.21 5.19
CA SER A 77 -11.61 -5.93 4.20
C SER A 77 -11.41 -6.83 2.98
N ALA A 78 -12.48 -7.50 2.56
CA ALA A 78 -12.46 -8.29 1.32
C ALA A 78 -12.07 -7.44 0.11
N VAL A 79 -12.34 -6.13 0.16
CA VAL A 79 -11.98 -5.20 -0.91
C VAL A 79 -10.45 -5.04 -1.01
N LEU A 80 -9.77 -4.93 0.13
CA LEU A 80 -8.31 -4.79 0.16
C LEU A 80 -7.63 -6.04 -0.41
N HIS A 81 -8.10 -7.23 0.02
CA HIS A 81 -7.55 -8.48 -0.51
C HIS A 81 -7.81 -8.61 -2.01
N ARG A 82 -8.95 -8.14 -2.48
CA ARG A 82 -9.29 -8.18 -3.91
C ARG A 82 -8.33 -7.36 -4.77
N ALA A 83 -7.76 -6.30 -4.21
CA ALA A 83 -6.83 -5.46 -4.97
C ALA A 83 -5.60 -6.25 -5.44
N TRP A 84 -5.23 -7.31 -4.72
CA TRP A 84 -4.07 -8.14 -5.03
C TRP A 84 -4.44 -9.53 -5.56
N ILE A 85 -5.72 -9.78 -5.81
CA ILE A 85 -6.20 -11.13 -6.18
C ILE A 85 -5.58 -11.65 -7.47
N ASN A 86 -5.24 -10.75 -8.41
CA ASN A 86 -4.68 -11.15 -9.69
C ASN A 86 -3.20 -11.52 -9.61
N LEU A 87 -2.54 -11.21 -8.50
CA LEU A 87 -1.11 -11.47 -8.37
C LEU A 87 -0.79 -12.95 -8.43
N LYS A 88 -1.58 -13.79 -7.77
CA LYS A 88 -1.32 -15.22 -7.69
C LYS A 88 -1.24 -15.85 -9.09
N SER A 89 -2.19 -15.55 -9.96
CA SER A 89 -2.14 -16.07 -11.34
C SER A 89 -1.07 -15.37 -12.17
N ALA A 90 -0.76 -14.11 -11.88
CA ALA A 90 0.26 -13.36 -12.58
C ALA A 90 1.68 -13.88 -12.31
N LEU A 91 1.92 -14.50 -11.14
CA LEU A 91 3.25 -14.97 -10.76
C LEU A 91 3.84 -16.00 -11.74
N GLY A 92 2.99 -16.71 -12.49
CA GLY A 92 3.43 -17.65 -13.52
C GLY A 92 3.42 -17.07 -14.94
N ALA A 93 3.08 -15.79 -15.11
CA ALA A 93 2.80 -15.21 -16.43
C ALA A 93 3.83 -14.18 -16.90
N GLY A 94 4.94 -14.01 -16.18
CA GLY A 94 6.03 -13.13 -16.57
C GLY A 94 6.01 -11.77 -15.90
N ASP A 95 7.11 -11.04 -16.03
CA ASP A 95 7.35 -9.79 -15.28
C ASP A 95 6.28 -8.74 -15.53
N ARG A 96 5.86 -8.56 -16.78
CA ARG A 96 4.86 -7.55 -17.09
C ARG A 96 3.52 -7.83 -16.39
N SER A 97 3.09 -9.08 -16.40
CA SER A 97 1.84 -9.46 -15.72
C SER A 97 1.94 -9.29 -14.21
N ILE A 98 3.09 -9.62 -13.63
CA ILE A 98 3.32 -9.46 -12.20
C ILE A 98 3.27 -7.98 -11.82
N ILE A 99 3.96 -7.12 -12.57
CA ILE A 99 3.99 -5.68 -12.29
C ILE A 99 2.60 -5.06 -12.52
N ALA A 100 1.86 -5.50 -13.52
CA ALA A 100 0.48 -5.04 -13.73
C ALA A 100 -0.41 -5.38 -12.54
N ALA A 101 -0.25 -6.56 -11.96
CA ALA A 101 -0.99 -6.94 -10.75
C ALA A 101 -0.58 -6.09 -9.55
N CYS A 102 0.71 -5.77 -9.41
CA CYS A 102 1.19 -4.86 -8.36
C CYS A 102 0.59 -3.46 -8.53
N GLU A 103 0.47 -2.98 -9.76
CA GLU A 103 -0.15 -1.68 -10.03
C GLU A 103 -1.61 -1.65 -9.56
N ASN A 104 -2.36 -2.72 -9.77
CA ASN A 104 -3.74 -2.81 -9.28
C ASN A 104 -3.79 -2.67 -7.75
N GLY A 105 -2.87 -3.34 -7.05
CA GLY A 105 -2.77 -3.21 -5.60
C GLY A 105 -2.42 -1.80 -5.17
N GLU A 106 -1.50 -1.16 -5.89
CA GLU A 106 -1.09 0.21 -5.61
C GLU A 106 -2.22 1.21 -5.87
N ASP A 107 -3.04 1.02 -6.90
CA ASP A 107 -4.22 1.85 -7.13
C ASP A 107 -5.12 1.88 -5.91
N SER A 108 -5.34 0.71 -5.31
CA SER A 108 -6.15 0.59 -4.10
C SER A 108 -5.49 1.31 -2.92
N ALA A 109 -4.18 1.14 -2.75
CA ALA A 109 -3.45 1.80 -1.65
C ALA A 109 -3.52 3.32 -1.78
N VAL A 110 -3.31 3.86 -2.98
CA VAL A 110 -3.43 5.31 -3.23
C VAL A 110 -4.84 5.79 -2.85
N SER A 111 -5.87 5.06 -3.26
CA SER A 111 -7.26 5.40 -2.96
C SER A 111 -7.54 5.41 -1.46
N GLU A 112 -7.07 4.37 -0.73
CA GLU A 112 -7.30 4.26 0.71
C GLU A 112 -6.59 5.37 1.49
N TYR A 113 -5.36 5.70 1.11
CA TYR A 113 -4.62 6.80 1.75
C TYR A 113 -5.27 8.15 1.46
N ARG A 114 -5.76 8.35 0.22
CA ARG A 114 -6.45 9.58 -0.14
C ARG A 114 -7.71 9.78 0.68
N LYS A 115 -8.49 8.71 0.87
CA LYS A 115 -9.69 8.75 1.72
C LYS A 115 -9.35 9.09 3.17
N ALA A 116 -8.27 8.50 3.69
CA ALA A 116 -7.82 8.79 5.05
C ALA A 116 -7.50 10.28 5.21
N LEU A 117 -6.83 10.87 4.23
CA LEU A 117 -6.43 12.27 4.27
C LEU A 117 -7.60 13.25 4.09
N GLU A 118 -8.76 12.78 3.65
CA GLU A 118 -9.97 13.60 3.61
C GLU A 118 -10.54 13.85 5.00
N GLN A 119 -10.18 13.03 5.99
CA GLN A 119 -10.64 13.21 7.36
C GLN A 119 -9.84 14.33 8.04
N ASN A 120 -10.46 14.97 9.03
CA ASN A 120 -9.78 15.99 9.83
C ASN A 120 -8.98 15.32 10.95
N LEU A 121 -7.83 14.78 10.58
CA LEU A 121 -6.96 14.03 11.50
C LEU A 121 -6.14 14.97 12.39
N PRO A 122 -5.73 14.52 13.60
CA PRO A 122 -4.75 15.25 14.37
C PRO A 122 -3.48 15.53 13.57
N ALA A 123 -2.86 16.68 13.77
CA ALA A 123 -1.77 17.17 12.92
C ALA A 123 -0.58 16.19 12.84
N ASN A 124 -0.19 15.60 13.97
CA ASN A 124 0.93 14.66 14.00
C ASN A 124 0.63 13.38 13.20
N LEU A 125 -0.59 12.88 13.31
CA LEU A 125 -1.03 11.70 12.57
C LEU A 125 -1.14 12.01 11.08
N ARG A 126 -1.71 13.16 10.74
CA ARG A 126 -1.80 13.59 9.34
C ARG A 126 -0.41 13.60 8.68
N SER A 127 0.60 14.11 9.40
CA SER A 127 1.96 14.15 8.89
C SER A 127 2.51 12.77 8.56
N VAL A 128 2.29 11.80 9.44
CA VAL A 128 2.72 10.41 9.20
C VAL A 128 2.05 9.83 7.95
N ILE A 129 0.73 9.99 7.87
CA ILE A 129 -0.05 9.44 6.75
C ILE A 129 0.32 10.14 5.44
N GLU A 130 0.55 11.45 5.44
CA GLU A 130 0.97 12.20 4.25
C GLU A 130 2.31 11.71 3.73
N GLN A 131 3.29 11.47 4.61
CA GLN A 131 4.59 10.98 4.20
C GLN A 131 4.50 9.58 3.58
N GLN A 132 3.71 8.71 4.20
CA GLN A 132 3.48 7.38 3.67
C GLN A 132 2.77 7.45 2.32
N TYR A 133 1.78 8.32 2.21
CA TYR A 133 1.04 8.52 0.95
C TYR A 133 1.97 8.94 -0.19
N LEU A 134 2.87 9.89 0.06
CA LEU A 134 3.81 10.33 -0.96
C LEU A 134 4.69 9.19 -1.46
N THR A 135 5.19 8.36 -0.54
CA THR A 135 5.99 7.20 -0.91
C THR A 135 5.19 6.21 -1.74
N ILE A 136 3.95 5.94 -1.33
CA ILE A 136 3.05 5.02 -2.05
C ILE A 136 2.73 5.56 -3.44
N GLN A 137 2.47 6.86 -3.55
CA GLN A 137 2.17 7.49 -4.84
C GLN A 137 3.38 7.41 -5.79
N GLN A 138 4.58 7.66 -5.29
CA GLN A 138 5.81 7.52 -6.07
C GLN A 138 5.99 6.07 -6.54
N ALA A 139 5.73 5.11 -5.65
CA ALA A 139 5.83 3.70 -6.00
C ALA A 139 4.78 3.31 -7.05
N HIS A 140 3.57 3.84 -6.93
CA HIS A 140 2.51 3.63 -7.91
C HIS A 140 2.96 4.12 -9.30
N ASP A 141 3.47 5.32 -9.37
CA ASP A 141 3.93 5.91 -10.62
C ASP A 141 5.09 5.11 -11.22
N ARG A 142 6.01 4.66 -10.37
CA ARG A 142 7.14 3.84 -10.79
C ARG A 142 6.68 2.48 -11.32
N THR A 143 5.71 1.87 -10.65
CA THR A 143 5.13 0.60 -11.08
C THR A 143 4.52 0.73 -12.48
N LYS A 144 3.81 1.83 -12.72
CA LYS A 144 3.23 2.12 -14.02
C LYS A 144 4.32 2.27 -15.10
N GLN A 145 5.39 3.01 -14.79
CA GLN A 145 6.52 3.20 -15.72
C GLN A 145 7.18 1.86 -16.05
N MET A 146 7.38 1.01 -15.04
CA MET A 146 7.97 -0.31 -15.23
C MET A 146 7.09 -1.21 -16.11
N ARG A 147 5.77 -1.19 -15.85
CA ARG A 147 4.83 -1.93 -16.70
C ARG A 147 4.94 -1.48 -18.15
N ASP A 148 4.93 -0.18 -18.38
CA ASP A 148 5.00 0.38 -19.72
C ASP A 148 6.33 0.04 -20.41
N SER A 149 7.43 0.03 -19.65
CA SER A 149 8.75 -0.31 -20.21
C SER A 149 8.83 -1.78 -20.63
N LEU A 150 8.00 -2.65 -20.04
CA LEU A 150 7.95 -4.07 -20.39
C LEU A 150 6.95 -4.36 -21.50
N ASP A 151 6.24 -3.34 -21.97
CA ASP A 151 5.30 -3.51 -23.08
C ASP A 151 6.09 -3.77 -24.35
N PRO A 152 5.78 -4.84 -25.14
CA PRO A 152 6.49 -5.13 -26.37
C PRO A 152 6.51 -3.97 -27.37
N GLU A 153 5.48 -3.14 -27.39
CA GLU A 153 5.41 -1.97 -28.29
C GLU A 153 6.43 -0.90 -27.94
N ASN A 154 6.91 -0.85 -26.70
CA ASN A 154 7.86 0.16 -26.21
C ASN A 154 9.30 -0.31 -26.27
N ARG A 155 9.58 -1.50 -26.82
CA ARG A 155 10.93 -2.05 -26.92
C ARG A 155 11.63 -1.72 -28.24
N LEU A 156 11.01 -0.94 -29.07
CA LEU A 156 11.57 -0.54 -30.35
C LEU A 156 12.62 0.57 -30.22
#